data_4409cc5d146397c11feaac127fb3ca0f
#
_entry.id   4409cc5d146397c11feaac127fb3ca0f
#
_cell.length_a   1.000
_cell.length_b   1.000
_cell.length_c   1.000
_cell.angle_alpha   90.00
_cell.angle_beta   90.00
_cell.angle_gamma   90.00
#
_symmetry.space_group_name_H-M   'P 1'
#
loop_
_entity.id
_entity.type
_entity.pdbx_description
1 polymer ?
#
loop_
_entity_poly.entity_id
_entity_poly.type
_entity_poly.pdbx_seq_one_letter_code
_entity_poly.pdbx_strand_id
1 'polypeptide(L)'
;MTIRARMLLIGLLITACLFYILAAYFVALNQEKNHKIASMTDIKVIESLSDLVHELQKERGISVGCLAGCSISSAALLNAQHTATNHARTQVADGVLNPAQGLEDLPEIRKQVLRNQLTAVHAFNHYTLIIVEILDYINVLTDHLNTDLKNDVRAYTHLLYAKEYLGQIRASLNEVFSLGKLNINHIATVSREFSFHQHHTQLFFRDATPKIVNIFHTIQAQTEVQNILRIIELILTGSHTMITAEAWFTVATDWINQLQTVERAYTAYLHEGMTREMALAQKKFIFNAAIVISIALLLTLLIGSAIRRILHALNILLKSIEYTIKTKDFSNRIKLFTPDEIGVISDNFNKLLIIVESLIKEKDKLACTDVLTGIYNRYKFTEWFDIILQRQQRYGGKLALIVFDIDYFKQVNDQFGHIAGDQVLKGVAQRVQSCVRTTDIFARWGGEEFVILVPEGGHQAAVDLAERLRSAMESHCFNNLPKITASFGVSEYRINDTLETLFARADEAVYHAKHAGRNRVFAV
;
A
#
# COMPACT_ATOMS: atom_id res chain seq x y z
N MET A 1 -17.35 -16.89 -10.60
CA MET A 1 -15.99 -16.43 -10.29
C MET A 1 -15.54 -17.13 -9.02
N THR A 2 -14.40 -17.83 -9.04
CA THR A 2 -13.88 -18.57 -7.89
C THR A 2 -13.40 -17.62 -6.78
N ILE A 3 -13.36 -18.08 -5.52
CA ILE A 3 -12.82 -17.30 -4.38
C ILE A 3 -11.39 -16.81 -4.70
N ARG A 4 -10.58 -17.67 -5.30
CA ARG A 4 -9.22 -17.33 -5.76
C ARG A 4 -9.21 -16.14 -6.71
N ALA A 5 -10.09 -16.11 -7.69
CA ALA A 5 -10.19 -15.04 -8.66
C ALA A 5 -10.69 -13.72 -8.01
N ARG A 6 -11.61 -13.80 -7.03
CA ARG A 6 -12.08 -12.63 -6.27
C ARG A 6 -10.97 -12.03 -5.39
N MET A 7 -10.21 -12.87 -4.68
CA MET A 7 -9.08 -12.42 -3.85
C MET A 7 -7.98 -11.75 -4.67
N LEU A 8 -7.65 -12.31 -5.84
CA LEU A 8 -6.69 -11.69 -6.77
C LEU A 8 -7.21 -10.37 -7.32
N LEU A 9 -8.51 -10.28 -7.64
CA LEU A 9 -9.12 -9.04 -8.11
C LEU A 9 -9.10 -7.95 -7.02
N ILE A 10 -9.44 -8.28 -5.78
CA ILE A 10 -9.37 -7.35 -4.63
C ILE A 10 -7.93 -6.87 -4.42
N GLY A 11 -6.96 -7.78 -4.43
CA GLY A 11 -5.54 -7.43 -4.32
C GLY A 11 -5.08 -6.51 -5.44
N LEU A 12 -5.49 -6.77 -6.68
CA LEU A 12 -5.19 -5.93 -7.83
C LEU A 12 -5.85 -4.54 -7.74
N LEU A 13 -7.07 -4.48 -7.23
CA LEU A 13 -7.81 -3.22 -7.06
C LEU A 13 -7.18 -2.35 -5.97
N ILE A 14 -6.76 -2.97 -4.86
CA ILE A 14 -6.05 -2.28 -3.78
C ILE A 14 -4.70 -1.75 -4.28
N THR A 15 -3.92 -2.57 -5.00
CA THR A 15 -2.63 -2.15 -5.56
C THR A 15 -2.79 -1.06 -6.62
N ALA A 16 -3.82 -1.10 -7.46
CA ALA A 16 -4.14 -0.05 -8.43
C ALA A 16 -4.53 1.26 -7.76
N CYS A 17 -5.36 1.23 -6.71
CA CYS A 17 -5.75 2.39 -5.92
C CYS A 17 -4.53 3.03 -5.22
N LEU A 18 -3.67 2.20 -4.64
CA LEU A 18 -2.42 2.65 -4.02
C LEU A 18 -1.50 3.31 -5.05
N PHE A 19 -1.33 2.67 -6.21
CA PHE A 19 -0.50 3.22 -7.30
C PHE A 19 -1.04 4.57 -7.77
N TYR A 20 -2.37 4.74 -7.89
CA TYR A 20 -2.99 6.00 -8.25
C TYR A 20 -2.68 7.11 -7.24
N ILE A 21 -2.82 6.83 -5.93
CA ILE A 21 -2.51 7.80 -4.86
C ILE A 21 -1.04 8.20 -4.89
N LEU A 22 -0.13 7.23 -5.04
CA LEU A 22 1.31 7.48 -5.10
C LEU A 22 1.70 8.26 -6.36
N ALA A 23 1.08 7.97 -7.51
CA ALA A 23 1.27 8.71 -8.75
C ALA A 23 0.77 10.15 -8.61
N ALA A 24 -0.40 10.38 -8.02
CA ALA A 24 -0.93 11.72 -7.76
C ALA A 24 0.01 12.53 -6.84
N TYR A 25 0.53 11.92 -5.78
CA TYR A 25 1.50 12.55 -4.89
C TYR A 25 2.82 12.89 -5.62
N PHE A 26 3.32 11.99 -6.45
CA PHE A 26 4.52 12.23 -7.26
C PHE A 26 4.34 13.38 -8.25
N VAL A 27 3.16 13.46 -8.89
CA VAL A 27 2.82 14.59 -9.77
C VAL A 27 2.82 15.91 -9.00
N ALA A 28 2.24 15.95 -7.80
CA ALA A 28 2.24 17.14 -6.95
C ALA A 28 3.68 17.58 -6.56
N LEU A 29 4.53 16.64 -6.18
CA LEU A 29 5.96 16.91 -5.90
C LEU A 29 6.71 17.47 -7.12
N ASN A 30 6.42 16.92 -8.30
CA ASN A 30 7.05 17.39 -9.54
C ASN A 30 6.55 18.78 -9.93
N GLN A 31 5.29 19.11 -9.69
CA GLN A 31 4.73 20.44 -9.88
C GLN A 31 5.40 21.47 -8.96
N GLU A 32 5.56 21.18 -7.66
CA GLU A 32 6.27 22.05 -6.72
C GLU A 32 7.71 22.37 -7.20
N LYS A 33 8.43 21.33 -7.63
CA LYS A 33 9.77 21.49 -8.22
C LYS A 33 9.74 22.37 -9.48
N ASN A 34 8.79 22.14 -10.39
CA ASN A 34 8.69 22.88 -11.64
C ASN A 34 8.33 24.35 -11.41
N HIS A 35 7.48 24.66 -10.43
CA HIS A 35 7.20 26.04 -10.04
C HIS A 35 8.46 26.78 -9.55
N LYS A 36 9.30 26.11 -8.75
CA LYS A 36 10.58 26.72 -8.34
C LYS A 36 11.53 26.94 -9.51
N ILE A 37 11.59 26.00 -10.45
CA ILE A 37 12.40 26.16 -11.67
C ILE A 37 11.89 27.34 -12.53
N ALA A 38 10.58 27.50 -12.69
CA ALA A 38 9.99 28.61 -13.40
C ALA A 38 10.37 29.96 -12.77
N SER A 39 10.20 30.10 -11.45
CA SER A 39 10.60 31.31 -10.72
C SER A 39 12.08 31.65 -10.90
N MET A 40 12.93 30.65 -11.02
CA MET A 40 14.37 30.87 -11.30
C MET A 40 14.61 31.37 -12.73
N THR A 41 13.84 30.88 -13.68
CA THR A 41 13.91 31.42 -15.05
C THR A 41 13.48 32.88 -15.07
N ASP A 42 12.41 33.21 -14.33
CA ASP A 42 11.94 34.60 -14.22
C ASP A 42 12.99 35.52 -13.57
N ILE A 43 13.72 35.06 -12.54
CA ILE A 43 14.81 35.85 -11.93
C ILE A 43 15.94 36.11 -12.94
N LYS A 44 16.32 35.11 -13.77
CA LYS A 44 17.33 35.34 -14.83
C LYS A 44 16.84 36.32 -15.87
N VAL A 45 15.53 36.30 -16.20
CA VAL A 45 14.92 37.28 -17.06
C VAL A 45 15.02 38.69 -16.42
N ILE A 46 14.72 38.83 -15.14
CA ILE A 46 14.85 40.08 -14.38
C ILE A 46 16.30 40.60 -14.43
N GLU A 47 17.30 39.73 -14.25
CA GLU A 47 18.71 40.08 -14.36
C GLU A 47 19.03 40.62 -15.76
N SER A 48 18.64 39.91 -16.84
CA SER A 48 18.90 40.36 -18.21
C SER A 48 18.18 41.64 -18.57
N LEU A 49 16.97 41.88 -18.05
CA LEU A 49 16.23 43.13 -18.20
C LEU A 49 16.90 44.28 -17.45
N SER A 50 17.44 44.03 -16.26
CA SER A 50 18.21 44.99 -15.49
C SER A 50 19.47 45.46 -16.23
N ASP A 51 20.19 44.51 -16.86
CA ASP A 51 21.34 44.84 -17.68
C ASP A 51 20.96 45.72 -18.89
N LEU A 52 19.83 45.40 -19.53
CA LEU A 52 19.29 46.23 -20.62
C LEU A 52 18.90 47.63 -20.14
N VAL A 53 18.25 47.76 -18.99
CA VAL A 53 17.93 49.05 -18.37
C VAL A 53 19.20 49.85 -18.15
N HIS A 54 20.26 49.23 -17.62
CA HIS A 54 21.52 49.89 -17.39
C HIS A 54 22.14 50.43 -18.68
N GLU A 55 22.18 49.64 -19.75
CA GLU A 55 22.72 50.09 -21.04
C GLU A 55 21.84 51.19 -21.70
N LEU A 56 20.50 51.10 -21.54
CA LEU A 56 19.59 52.18 -21.97
C LEU A 56 19.82 53.48 -21.18
N GLN A 57 20.08 53.42 -19.87
CA GLN A 57 20.40 54.58 -19.04
C GLN A 57 21.69 55.26 -19.51
N LYS A 58 22.75 54.51 -19.86
CA LYS A 58 23.97 55.02 -20.47
C LYS A 58 23.70 55.65 -21.83
N GLU A 59 22.96 54.94 -22.68
CA GLU A 59 22.62 55.42 -24.03
C GLU A 59 21.84 56.72 -23.97
N ARG A 60 20.84 56.84 -23.06
CA ARG A 60 20.13 58.09 -22.75
C ARG A 60 21.09 59.22 -22.39
N GLY A 61 22.02 58.94 -21.45
CA GLY A 61 22.99 59.95 -21.01
C GLY A 61 23.85 60.47 -22.15
N ILE A 62 24.39 59.59 -23.00
CA ILE A 62 25.23 59.94 -24.13
C ILE A 62 24.42 60.65 -25.23
N SER A 63 23.21 60.16 -25.56
CA SER A 63 22.33 60.73 -26.55
C SER A 63 21.94 62.18 -26.19
N VAL A 64 21.53 62.41 -24.95
CA VAL A 64 21.17 63.75 -24.46
C VAL A 64 22.40 64.69 -24.47
N GLY A 65 23.58 64.19 -24.05
CA GLY A 65 24.84 64.97 -24.12
C GLY A 65 25.18 65.34 -25.58
N CYS A 66 25.00 64.41 -26.52
CA CYS A 66 25.25 64.69 -27.93
C CYS A 66 24.34 65.78 -28.49
N LEU A 67 23.06 65.79 -28.14
CA LEU A 67 22.11 66.81 -28.59
C LEU A 67 22.36 68.21 -27.96
N ALA A 68 23.07 68.26 -26.84
CA ALA A 68 23.44 69.49 -26.18
C ALA A 68 24.75 70.16 -26.71
N GLY A 69 25.49 69.55 -27.67
CA GLY A 69 26.68 70.15 -28.24
C GLY A 69 27.78 69.16 -28.63
N CYS A 70 27.46 68.13 -29.43
CA CYS A 70 28.41 67.08 -29.76
C CYS A 70 29.65 67.46 -30.55
N SER A 71 30.81 66.96 -30.12
CA SER A 71 32.05 66.83 -30.91
C SER A 71 32.05 65.46 -31.67
N ILE A 72 32.90 65.31 -32.71
CA ILE A 72 33.03 64.08 -33.52
C ILE A 72 33.31 62.82 -32.67
N SER A 73 33.99 62.97 -31.51
CA SER A 73 34.26 61.91 -30.55
C SER A 73 33.02 61.40 -29.88
N SER A 74 31.94 62.14 -29.78
CA SER A 74 30.66 61.73 -29.18
C SER A 74 29.87 60.79 -30.08
N ALA A 75 29.96 60.86 -31.42
CA ALA A 75 29.30 59.96 -32.34
C ALA A 75 29.90 58.54 -32.29
N ALA A 76 31.21 58.41 -32.16
CA ALA A 76 31.86 57.12 -31.99
C ALA A 76 31.46 56.44 -30.66
N LEU A 77 31.38 57.21 -29.57
CA LEU A 77 30.93 56.74 -28.26
C LEU A 77 29.46 56.28 -28.28
N LEU A 78 28.61 57.08 -28.99
CA LEU A 78 27.18 56.73 -29.15
C LEU A 78 26.99 55.40 -29.94
N ASN A 79 27.76 55.20 -31.03
CA ASN A 79 27.70 53.98 -31.80
C ASN A 79 28.20 52.77 -30.99
N ALA A 80 29.26 52.92 -30.20
CA ALA A 80 29.71 51.86 -29.28
C ALA A 80 28.62 51.50 -28.25
N GLN A 81 27.94 52.51 -27.70
CA GLN A 81 26.84 52.31 -26.76
C GLN A 81 25.61 51.66 -27.42
N HIS A 82 25.25 52.02 -28.66
CA HIS A 82 24.19 51.35 -29.41
C HIS A 82 24.50 49.85 -29.57
N THR A 83 25.77 49.50 -29.80
CA THR A 83 26.19 48.09 -29.88
C THR A 83 26.05 47.39 -28.55
N ALA A 84 26.44 48.03 -27.43
CA ALA A 84 26.28 47.47 -26.08
C ALA A 84 24.79 47.27 -25.73
N THR A 85 23.94 48.25 -25.99
CA THR A 85 22.49 48.16 -25.77
C THR A 85 21.85 47.05 -26.62
N ASN A 86 22.26 46.95 -27.91
CA ASN A 86 21.77 45.86 -28.76
C ASN A 86 22.20 44.47 -28.26
N HIS A 87 23.44 44.38 -27.77
CA HIS A 87 23.91 43.14 -27.16
C HIS A 87 23.08 42.77 -25.92
N ALA A 88 22.87 43.68 -24.99
CA ALA A 88 22.03 43.48 -23.82
C ALA A 88 20.60 43.06 -24.24
N ARG A 89 20.04 43.68 -25.29
CA ARG A 89 18.73 43.31 -25.83
C ARG A 89 18.68 41.86 -26.34
N THR A 90 19.74 41.36 -26.98
CA THR A 90 19.79 39.96 -27.47
C THR A 90 19.96 38.95 -26.35
N GLN A 91 20.38 39.36 -25.15
CA GLN A 91 20.47 38.47 -23.98
C GLN A 91 19.11 38.28 -23.29
N VAL A 92 18.12 39.12 -23.59
CA VAL A 92 16.75 38.94 -23.07
C VAL A 92 16.05 37.86 -23.91
N ALA A 93 15.42 36.90 -23.25
CA ALA A 93 14.75 35.78 -23.90
C ALA A 93 13.68 36.26 -24.90
N ASP A 94 13.54 35.54 -26.00
CA ASP A 94 12.52 35.82 -27.02
C ASP A 94 11.11 35.83 -26.42
N GLY A 95 10.34 36.84 -26.79
CA GLY A 95 8.96 37.04 -26.33
C GLY A 95 8.79 37.80 -25.03
N VAL A 96 9.88 38.02 -24.27
CA VAL A 96 9.85 38.77 -22.99
C VAL A 96 9.73 40.29 -23.19
N LEU A 97 10.25 40.80 -24.30
CA LEU A 97 10.26 42.25 -24.61
C LEU A 97 8.97 42.78 -25.27
N ASN A 98 7.96 41.92 -25.50
CA ASN A 98 6.68 42.36 -26.06
C ASN A 98 5.95 43.47 -25.27
N PRO A 99 6.09 43.60 -23.93
CA PRO A 99 5.43 44.67 -23.20
C PRO A 99 6.06 46.05 -23.41
N ALA A 100 7.36 46.13 -23.80
CA ALA A 100 8.04 47.40 -23.99
C ALA A 100 7.89 47.89 -25.44
N GLN A 101 6.72 48.44 -25.76
CA GLN A 101 6.41 48.99 -27.09
C GLN A 101 7.43 50.02 -27.56
N GLY A 102 7.97 50.85 -26.66
CA GLY A 102 8.98 51.86 -26.97
C GLY A 102 10.33 51.32 -27.47
N LEU A 103 10.64 50.01 -27.28
CA LEU A 103 11.85 49.43 -27.85
C LEU A 103 11.82 49.26 -29.36
N GLU A 104 10.65 49.19 -29.96
CA GLU A 104 10.51 49.16 -31.42
C GLU A 104 10.83 50.50 -32.07
N ASP A 105 10.61 51.61 -31.35
CA ASP A 105 10.87 52.96 -31.81
C ASP A 105 12.34 53.36 -31.65
N LEU A 106 13.12 52.60 -30.84
CA LEU A 106 14.51 52.92 -30.51
C LEU A 106 15.43 53.16 -31.74
N PRO A 107 15.35 52.36 -32.83
CA PRO A 107 16.12 52.62 -34.06
C PRO A 107 15.81 53.99 -34.71
N GLU A 108 14.58 54.42 -34.65
CA GLU A 108 14.15 55.70 -35.24
C GLU A 108 14.58 56.85 -34.34
N ILE A 109 14.46 56.73 -33.04
CA ILE A 109 14.97 57.68 -32.04
C ILE A 109 16.49 57.88 -32.22
N ARG A 110 17.25 56.84 -32.40
CA ARG A 110 18.70 56.85 -32.67
C ARG A 110 19.07 57.63 -33.92
N LYS A 111 18.31 57.41 -35.03
CA LYS A 111 18.51 58.15 -36.28
C LYS A 111 18.24 59.63 -36.10
N GLN A 112 17.16 60.00 -35.40
CA GLN A 112 16.80 61.38 -35.14
C GLN A 112 17.85 62.09 -34.24
N VAL A 113 18.39 61.37 -33.22
CA VAL A 113 19.49 61.86 -32.39
C VAL A 113 20.74 62.13 -33.24
N LEU A 114 21.17 61.18 -34.09
CA LEU A 114 22.35 61.31 -34.94
C LEU A 114 22.20 62.44 -35.98
N ARG A 115 20.99 62.74 -36.41
CA ARG A 115 20.69 63.82 -37.37
C ARG A 115 20.40 65.16 -36.70
N ASN A 116 20.51 65.23 -35.37
CA ASN A 116 20.15 66.41 -34.56
C ASN A 116 18.71 66.90 -34.86
N GLN A 117 17.78 65.96 -35.11
CA GLN A 117 16.38 66.26 -35.43
C GLN A 117 15.47 66.19 -34.19
N LEU A 118 16.02 65.79 -33.05
CA LEU A 118 15.28 65.65 -31.79
C LEU A 118 15.87 66.65 -30.79
N THR A 119 15.06 67.17 -29.89
CA THR A 119 15.59 67.94 -28.76
C THR A 119 16.10 67.02 -27.67
N ALA A 120 17.07 67.48 -26.85
CA ALA A 120 17.59 66.73 -25.72
C ALA A 120 16.49 66.27 -24.77
N VAL A 121 15.48 67.11 -24.52
CA VAL A 121 14.32 66.78 -23.65
C VAL A 121 13.45 65.66 -24.24
N HIS A 122 13.17 65.74 -25.56
CA HIS A 122 12.40 64.69 -26.21
C HIS A 122 13.14 63.33 -26.21
N ALA A 123 14.44 63.35 -26.52
CA ALA A 123 15.27 62.14 -26.42
C ALA A 123 15.26 61.53 -25.00
N PHE A 124 15.48 62.40 -23.99
CA PHE A 124 15.43 61.96 -22.58
C PHE A 124 14.10 61.28 -22.21
N ASN A 125 12.98 61.93 -22.60
CA ASN A 125 11.66 61.40 -22.27
C ASN A 125 11.37 60.06 -22.97
N HIS A 126 11.78 59.88 -24.24
CA HIS A 126 11.62 58.59 -24.94
C HIS A 126 12.41 57.46 -24.26
N TYR A 127 13.70 57.67 -23.93
CA TYR A 127 14.48 56.64 -23.22
C TYR A 127 13.91 56.37 -21.84
N THR A 128 13.46 57.40 -21.12
CA THR A 128 12.89 57.26 -19.80
C THR A 128 11.61 56.43 -19.82
N LEU A 129 10.74 56.64 -20.82
CA LEU A 129 9.51 55.84 -21.01
C LEU A 129 9.85 54.36 -21.20
N ILE A 130 10.80 54.05 -22.10
CA ILE A 130 11.24 52.66 -22.35
C ILE A 130 11.79 52.02 -21.07
N ILE A 131 12.63 52.75 -20.33
CA ILE A 131 13.23 52.26 -19.09
C ILE A 131 12.15 51.97 -18.05
N VAL A 132 11.19 52.88 -17.87
CA VAL A 132 10.09 52.67 -16.90
C VAL A 132 9.20 51.50 -17.28
N GLU A 133 8.84 51.36 -18.56
CA GLU A 133 8.08 50.21 -19.03
C GLU A 133 8.78 48.86 -18.70
N ILE A 134 10.11 48.79 -18.86
CA ILE A 134 10.89 47.59 -18.53
C ILE A 134 10.91 47.39 -17.01
N LEU A 135 11.08 48.42 -16.21
CA LEU A 135 11.09 48.35 -14.75
C LEU A 135 9.71 47.91 -14.21
N ASP A 136 8.61 48.42 -14.80
CA ASP A 136 7.25 48.00 -14.45
C ASP A 136 7.02 46.51 -14.77
N TYR A 137 7.55 46.05 -15.91
CA TYR A 137 7.49 44.62 -16.24
C TYR A 137 8.32 43.77 -15.29
N ILE A 138 9.52 44.20 -14.88
CA ILE A 138 10.31 43.54 -13.82
C ILE A 138 9.50 43.44 -12.53
N ASN A 139 8.78 44.50 -12.17
CA ASN A 139 7.94 44.48 -10.97
C ASN A 139 6.80 43.46 -11.08
N VAL A 140 6.13 43.35 -12.24
CA VAL A 140 5.12 42.34 -12.49
C VAL A 140 5.70 40.93 -12.37
N LEU A 141 6.87 40.66 -12.98
CA LEU A 141 7.55 39.36 -12.86
C LEU A 141 7.87 39.05 -11.39
N THR A 142 8.34 40.02 -10.64
CA THR A 142 8.67 39.90 -9.22
C THR A 142 7.44 39.47 -8.41
N ASP A 143 6.27 40.02 -8.70
CA ASP A 143 5.04 39.68 -7.97
C ASP A 143 4.56 38.27 -8.24
N HIS A 144 4.87 37.70 -9.39
CA HIS A 144 4.52 36.30 -9.77
C HIS A 144 5.52 35.26 -9.23
N LEU A 145 6.66 35.66 -8.66
CA LEU A 145 7.64 34.70 -8.13
C LEU A 145 7.09 33.88 -6.97
N ASN A 146 7.35 32.57 -7.04
CA ASN A 146 7.07 31.60 -5.97
C ASN A 146 8.39 31.00 -5.43
N THR A 147 9.14 31.81 -4.73
CA THR A 147 10.47 31.49 -4.14
C THR A 147 10.64 32.19 -2.82
N ASP A 148 11.50 31.64 -1.96
CA ASP A 148 11.86 32.26 -0.68
C ASP A 148 12.66 33.57 -0.90
N LEU A 149 13.24 33.77 -2.10
CA LEU A 149 13.97 34.97 -2.50
C LEU A 149 13.06 36.10 -3.01
N LYS A 150 11.73 35.95 -3.01
CA LYS A 150 10.80 36.95 -3.56
C LYS A 150 11.00 38.34 -2.97
N ASN A 151 11.20 38.45 -1.66
CA ASN A 151 11.44 39.74 -1.00
C ASN A 151 12.77 40.34 -1.41
N ASP A 152 13.80 39.49 -1.57
CA ASP A 152 15.10 39.94 -2.05
C ASP A 152 15.03 40.46 -3.49
N VAL A 153 14.31 39.79 -4.39
CA VAL A 153 14.07 40.24 -5.76
C VAL A 153 13.29 41.56 -5.77
N ARG A 154 12.30 41.71 -4.88
CA ARG A 154 11.54 42.94 -4.73
C ARG A 154 12.44 44.10 -4.27
N ALA A 155 13.33 43.87 -3.31
CA ALA A 155 14.31 44.87 -2.90
C ALA A 155 15.25 45.23 -4.04
N TYR A 156 15.72 44.25 -4.81
CA TYR A 156 16.52 44.52 -6.02
C TYR A 156 15.77 45.40 -7.02
N THR A 157 14.49 45.12 -7.29
CA THR A 157 13.63 45.93 -8.16
C THR A 157 13.52 47.37 -7.66
N HIS A 158 13.36 47.57 -6.35
CA HIS A 158 13.34 48.91 -5.75
C HIS A 158 14.68 49.65 -5.88
N LEU A 159 15.80 48.94 -5.81
CA LEU A 159 17.12 49.53 -6.06
C LEU A 159 17.23 50.05 -7.50
N LEU A 160 16.71 49.29 -8.48
CA LEU A 160 16.70 49.70 -9.89
C LEU A 160 15.87 50.99 -10.10
N TYR A 161 14.68 51.08 -9.50
CA TYR A 161 13.88 52.30 -9.54
C TYR A 161 14.57 53.46 -8.85
N ALA A 162 15.16 53.26 -7.67
CA ALA A 162 15.88 54.30 -6.95
C ALA A 162 17.03 54.86 -7.80
N LYS A 163 17.79 54.01 -8.49
CA LYS A 163 18.86 54.40 -9.42
C LYS A 163 18.30 55.12 -10.64
N GLU A 164 17.18 54.72 -11.20
CA GLU A 164 16.53 55.40 -12.34
C GLU A 164 16.17 56.84 -11.97
N TYR A 165 15.49 57.05 -10.84
CA TYR A 165 15.13 58.40 -10.39
C TYR A 165 16.35 59.26 -10.10
N LEU A 166 17.45 58.70 -9.61
CA LEU A 166 18.71 59.41 -9.47
C LEU A 166 19.28 59.85 -10.83
N GLY A 167 19.16 59.00 -11.87
CA GLY A 167 19.51 59.32 -13.24
C GLY A 167 18.68 60.48 -13.82
N GLN A 168 17.37 60.51 -13.47
CA GLN A 168 16.46 61.60 -13.84
C GLN A 168 16.87 62.92 -13.14
N ILE A 169 17.13 62.89 -11.82
CA ILE A 169 17.62 64.03 -11.05
C ILE A 169 18.92 64.58 -11.66
N ARG A 170 19.89 63.72 -12.02
CA ARG A 170 21.11 64.11 -12.69
C ARG A 170 20.83 64.92 -13.96
N ALA A 171 19.93 64.49 -14.79
CA ALA A 171 19.57 65.12 -16.05
C ALA A 171 18.87 66.49 -15.80
N SER A 172 17.84 66.48 -14.94
CA SER A 172 17.09 67.72 -14.59
C SER A 172 17.97 68.78 -13.99
N LEU A 173 18.90 68.44 -13.10
CA LEU A 173 19.84 69.40 -12.52
C LEU A 173 20.98 69.79 -13.47
N ASN A 174 21.40 68.93 -14.40
CA ASN A 174 22.36 69.30 -15.43
C ASN A 174 21.79 70.39 -16.36
N GLU A 175 20.50 70.35 -16.67
CA GLU A 175 19.82 71.41 -17.41
C GLU A 175 19.82 72.70 -16.61
N VAL A 176 19.43 72.68 -15.34
CA VAL A 176 19.45 73.86 -14.44
C VAL A 176 20.81 74.50 -14.40
N PHE A 177 21.88 73.72 -14.22
CA PHE A 177 23.27 74.26 -14.11
C PHE A 177 23.81 74.72 -15.46
N SER A 178 23.37 74.11 -16.60
CA SER A 178 23.75 74.60 -17.93
C SER A 178 23.07 75.90 -18.30
N LEU A 179 21.81 76.10 -17.92
CA LEU A 179 21.08 77.34 -18.17
C LEU A 179 21.42 78.47 -17.18
N GLY A 180 22.03 78.15 -16.04
CA GLY A 180 22.28 79.09 -14.97
C GLY A 180 21.02 79.71 -14.35
N LYS A 181 19.85 79.12 -14.55
CA LYS A 181 18.53 79.59 -14.11
C LYS A 181 17.72 78.50 -13.43
N LEU A 182 17.43 78.72 -12.16
CA LEU A 182 16.51 77.84 -11.38
C LEU A 182 15.10 78.50 -11.42
N ASN A 183 14.09 77.71 -11.79
CA ASN A 183 12.68 78.14 -11.78
C ASN A 183 11.85 77.20 -10.97
N ILE A 184 10.60 77.56 -10.66
CA ILE A 184 9.67 76.75 -9.84
C ILE A 184 9.38 75.39 -10.46
N ASN A 185 9.35 75.32 -11.81
CA ASN A 185 9.08 74.03 -12.50
C ASN A 185 10.26 73.05 -12.32
N HIS A 186 11.53 73.60 -12.37
CA HIS A 186 12.69 72.76 -12.11
C HIS A 186 12.70 72.24 -10.66
N ILE A 187 12.34 73.05 -9.68
CA ILE A 187 12.25 72.68 -8.27
C ILE A 187 11.15 71.56 -8.13
N ALA A 188 9.99 71.78 -8.72
CA ALA A 188 8.90 70.82 -8.66
C ALA A 188 9.26 69.47 -9.29
N THR A 189 9.96 69.47 -10.45
CA THR A 189 10.42 68.23 -11.11
C THR A 189 11.45 67.50 -10.24
N VAL A 190 12.48 68.16 -9.78
CA VAL A 190 13.54 67.60 -8.92
C VAL A 190 12.92 67.07 -7.59
N SER A 191 11.99 67.83 -7.00
CA SER A 191 11.29 67.42 -5.78
C SER A 191 10.53 66.11 -5.98
N ARG A 192 9.81 65.97 -7.08
CA ARG A 192 9.07 64.75 -7.42
C ARG A 192 10.02 63.54 -7.61
N GLU A 193 11.07 63.72 -8.43
CA GLU A 193 12.07 62.69 -8.73
C GLU A 193 12.81 62.26 -7.46
N PHE A 194 13.18 63.20 -6.61
CA PHE A 194 13.86 62.92 -5.34
C PHE A 194 12.94 62.21 -4.33
N SER A 195 11.65 62.58 -4.28
CA SER A 195 10.66 61.89 -3.45
C SER A 195 10.49 60.43 -3.89
N PHE A 196 10.46 60.16 -5.19
CA PHE A 196 10.41 58.78 -5.69
C PHE A 196 11.69 58.01 -5.41
N HIS A 197 12.87 58.65 -5.59
CA HIS A 197 14.16 58.05 -5.21
C HIS A 197 14.17 57.63 -3.73
N GLN A 198 13.78 58.56 -2.84
CA GLN A 198 13.70 58.27 -1.39
C GLN A 198 12.70 57.15 -1.08
N HIS A 199 11.53 57.19 -1.69
CA HIS A 199 10.51 56.17 -1.48
C HIS A 199 11.01 54.76 -1.86
N HIS A 200 11.60 54.60 -3.05
CA HIS A 200 12.15 53.32 -3.46
C HIS A 200 13.36 52.89 -2.64
N THR A 201 14.19 53.83 -2.20
CA THR A 201 15.30 53.55 -1.28
C THR A 201 14.80 53.04 0.08
N GLN A 202 13.68 53.58 0.61
CA GLN A 202 13.07 53.07 1.84
C GLN A 202 12.49 51.67 1.66
N LEU A 203 11.82 51.40 0.53
CA LEU A 203 11.30 50.07 0.20
C LEU A 203 12.44 49.06 0.02
N PHE A 204 13.53 49.47 -0.62
CA PHE A 204 14.75 48.66 -0.69
C PHE A 204 15.26 48.27 0.72
N PHE A 205 15.42 49.22 1.63
CA PHE A 205 15.88 48.92 2.99
C PHE A 205 14.92 48.02 3.78
N ARG A 206 13.64 48.12 3.52
CA ARG A 206 12.65 47.27 4.17
C ARG A 206 12.80 45.78 3.80
N ASP A 207 13.08 45.50 2.53
CA ASP A 207 13.01 44.14 1.96
C ASP A 207 14.41 43.53 1.73
N ALA A 208 15.50 44.33 1.75
CA ALA A 208 16.84 43.87 1.46
C ALA A 208 17.53 43.19 2.65
N THR A 209 18.42 42.23 2.33
CA THR A 209 19.23 41.57 3.36
C THR A 209 20.21 42.53 4.03
N PRO A 210 20.54 42.36 5.33
CA PRO A 210 21.47 43.23 6.07
C PRO A 210 22.84 43.36 5.41
N LYS A 211 23.31 42.31 4.75
CA LYS A 211 24.62 42.34 4.04
C LYS A 211 24.62 43.36 2.91
N ILE A 212 23.59 43.42 2.12
CA ILE A 212 23.45 44.34 0.99
C ILE A 212 23.16 45.76 1.49
N VAL A 213 22.32 45.90 2.50
CA VAL A 213 22.04 47.17 3.17
C VAL A 213 23.33 47.81 3.68
N ASN A 214 24.24 47.07 4.28
CA ASN A 214 25.53 47.57 4.75
C ASN A 214 26.41 48.08 3.60
N ILE A 215 26.41 47.40 2.44
CA ILE A 215 27.15 47.90 1.25
C ILE A 215 26.56 49.23 0.80
N PHE A 216 25.24 49.36 0.72
CA PHE A 216 24.57 50.61 0.34
C PHE A 216 24.89 51.75 1.32
N HIS A 217 24.79 51.50 2.63
CA HIS A 217 25.14 52.52 3.64
C HIS A 217 26.60 52.95 3.58
N THR A 218 27.53 52.04 3.26
CA THR A 218 28.94 52.38 3.08
C THR A 218 29.14 53.36 1.92
N ILE A 219 28.40 53.16 0.82
CA ILE A 219 28.41 54.07 -0.32
C ILE A 219 27.74 55.40 0.06
N GLN A 220 26.59 55.36 0.69
CA GLN A 220 25.83 56.54 1.07
C GLN A 220 26.60 57.44 2.06
N ALA A 221 27.45 56.86 2.91
CA ALA A 221 28.24 57.55 3.90
C ALA A 221 29.51 58.26 3.31
N GLN A 222 29.80 58.05 2.03
CA GLN A 222 30.94 58.71 1.38
C GLN A 222 30.69 60.20 1.28
N THR A 223 31.77 60.99 1.45
CA THR A 223 31.71 62.44 1.46
C THR A 223 31.13 63.00 0.15
N GLU A 224 31.50 62.41 -0.97
CA GLU A 224 31.03 62.77 -2.31
C GLU A 224 29.51 62.61 -2.44
N VAL A 225 28.95 61.48 -1.96
CA VAL A 225 27.48 61.21 -1.99
C VAL A 225 26.77 62.18 -1.04
N GLN A 226 27.29 62.43 0.13
CA GLN A 226 26.70 63.39 1.07
C GLN A 226 26.69 64.82 0.49
N ASN A 227 27.70 65.20 -0.25
CA ASN A 227 27.77 66.52 -0.94
C ASN A 227 26.71 66.61 -2.04
N ILE A 228 26.48 65.52 -2.80
CA ILE A 228 25.40 65.45 -3.81
C ILE A 228 24.03 65.62 -3.16
N LEU A 229 23.74 64.90 -2.08
CA LEU A 229 22.49 65.05 -1.34
C LEU A 229 22.26 66.44 -0.85
N ARG A 230 23.30 67.06 -0.33
CA ARG A 230 23.27 68.50 0.12
C ARG A 230 22.98 69.45 -1.04
N ILE A 231 23.57 69.26 -2.22
CA ILE A 231 23.28 70.05 -3.41
C ILE A 231 21.80 69.93 -3.80
N ILE A 232 21.26 68.70 -3.83
CA ILE A 232 19.82 68.45 -4.12
C ILE A 232 18.96 69.22 -3.11
N GLU A 233 19.22 69.08 -1.82
CA GLU A 233 18.52 69.81 -0.75
C GLU A 233 18.53 71.31 -0.91
N LEU A 234 19.69 71.90 -1.27
CA LEU A 234 19.82 73.34 -1.52
C LEU A 234 18.93 73.78 -2.71
N ILE A 235 18.90 73.00 -3.80
CA ILE A 235 18.01 73.27 -4.94
C ILE A 235 16.53 73.17 -4.55
N LEU A 236 16.18 72.23 -3.72
CA LEU A 236 14.78 72.06 -3.25
C LEU A 236 14.34 73.25 -2.35
N THR A 237 15.27 73.90 -1.67
CA THR A 237 14.97 75.08 -0.89
C THR A 237 15.01 76.37 -1.72
N GLY A 238 15.23 76.29 -3.05
CA GLY A 238 15.30 77.41 -3.95
C GLY A 238 16.65 78.18 -3.86
N SER A 239 17.69 77.60 -3.24
CA SER A 239 18.99 78.18 -3.07
C SER A 239 19.87 77.95 -4.30
N HIS A 240 20.68 79.00 -4.70
CA HIS A 240 21.65 78.85 -5.77
C HIS A 240 22.92 78.13 -5.28
N THR A 241 23.41 77.20 -6.11
CA THR A 241 24.73 76.57 -5.87
C THR A 241 25.72 77.00 -6.93
N MET A 242 27.00 77.04 -6.55
CA MET A 242 28.10 77.46 -7.49
C MET A 242 28.77 76.25 -8.16
N ILE A 243 27.99 75.15 -8.44
CA ILE A 243 28.51 73.95 -9.15
C ILE A 243 28.32 74.16 -10.66
N THR A 244 29.32 73.79 -11.46
CA THR A 244 29.17 73.74 -12.91
C THR A 244 28.39 72.51 -13.38
N ALA A 245 27.74 72.58 -14.53
CA ALA A 245 27.03 71.47 -15.12
C ALA A 245 27.93 70.20 -15.30
N GLU A 246 29.20 70.43 -15.71
CA GLU A 246 30.17 69.33 -15.90
C GLU A 246 30.54 68.67 -14.57
N ALA A 247 30.82 69.46 -13.54
CA ALA A 247 31.16 68.98 -12.19
C ALA A 247 29.97 68.22 -11.59
N TRP A 248 28.72 68.72 -11.73
CA TRP A 248 27.53 68.07 -11.30
C TRP A 248 27.34 66.73 -12.03
N PHE A 249 27.45 66.72 -13.36
CA PHE A 249 27.30 65.51 -14.15
C PHE A 249 28.28 64.40 -13.74
N THR A 250 29.54 64.77 -13.49
CA THR A 250 30.61 63.88 -13.08
C THR A 250 30.28 63.22 -11.73
N VAL A 251 30.05 64.03 -10.69
CA VAL A 251 29.83 63.52 -9.33
C VAL A 251 28.53 62.67 -9.24
N ALA A 252 27.44 63.09 -9.92
CA ALA A 252 26.21 62.37 -9.95
C ALA A 252 26.37 61.06 -10.71
N THR A 253 27.16 61.02 -11.78
CA THR A 253 27.49 59.80 -12.52
C THR A 253 28.28 58.82 -11.68
N ASP A 254 29.25 59.29 -10.93
CA ASP A 254 30.07 58.49 -10.01
C ASP A 254 29.17 57.78 -8.93
N TRP A 255 28.20 58.52 -8.38
CA TRP A 255 27.26 57.93 -7.44
C TRP A 255 26.41 56.85 -8.09
N ILE A 256 25.87 57.07 -9.30
CA ILE A 256 25.10 56.07 -10.07
C ILE A 256 25.97 54.82 -10.33
N ASN A 257 27.25 55.00 -10.69
CA ASN A 257 28.18 53.90 -10.91
C ASN A 257 28.49 53.11 -9.62
N GLN A 258 28.54 53.79 -8.47
CA GLN A 258 28.69 53.11 -7.18
C GLN A 258 27.45 52.29 -6.82
N LEU A 259 26.23 52.77 -7.13
CA LEU A 259 24.99 51.96 -6.97
C LEU A 259 25.01 50.71 -7.84
N GLN A 260 25.64 50.74 -9.02
CA GLN A 260 25.86 49.54 -9.82
C GLN A 260 26.68 48.47 -9.08
N THR A 261 27.59 48.89 -8.18
CA THR A 261 28.32 47.93 -7.33
C THR A 261 27.37 47.19 -6.36
N VAL A 262 26.37 47.92 -5.81
CA VAL A 262 25.32 47.30 -5.00
C VAL A 262 24.48 46.32 -5.83
N GLU A 263 24.09 46.70 -7.05
CA GLU A 263 23.37 45.85 -7.98
C GLU A 263 24.12 44.53 -8.24
N ARG A 264 25.42 44.63 -8.59
CA ARG A 264 26.26 43.42 -8.83
C ARG A 264 26.39 42.53 -7.59
N ALA A 265 26.54 43.15 -6.40
CA ALA A 265 26.57 42.39 -5.16
C ALA A 265 25.23 41.70 -4.90
N TYR A 266 24.13 42.37 -5.29
CA TYR A 266 22.78 41.82 -5.15
C TYR A 266 22.51 40.65 -6.13
N THR A 267 22.85 40.81 -7.41
CA THR A 267 22.73 39.74 -8.40
C THR A 267 23.55 38.50 -8.04
N ALA A 268 24.79 38.70 -7.53
CA ALA A 268 25.60 37.59 -7.03
C ALA A 268 24.94 36.90 -5.83
N TYR A 269 24.36 37.65 -4.90
CA TYR A 269 23.61 37.09 -3.77
C TYR A 269 22.37 36.29 -4.22
N LEU A 270 21.58 36.85 -5.15
CA LEU A 270 20.42 36.17 -5.71
C LEU A 270 20.82 34.87 -6.41
N HIS A 271 21.89 34.88 -7.20
CA HIS A 271 22.40 33.71 -7.90
C HIS A 271 22.83 32.58 -6.92
N GLU A 272 23.54 32.95 -5.84
CA GLU A 272 23.89 31.98 -4.78
C GLU A 272 22.65 31.43 -4.09
N GLY A 273 21.68 32.27 -3.76
CA GLY A 273 20.40 31.87 -3.16
C GLY A 273 19.63 30.93 -4.05
N MET A 274 19.52 31.23 -5.35
CA MET A 274 18.90 30.39 -6.35
C MET A 274 19.52 28.98 -6.43
N THR A 275 20.84 28.91 -6.54
CA THR A 275 21.55 27.62 -6.62
C THR A 275 21.33 26.79 -5.37
N ARG A 276 21.29 27.42 -4.19
CA ARG A 276 21.00 26.78 -2.92
C ARG A 276 19.55 26.23 -2.88
N GLU A 277 18.56 27.06 -3.26
CA GLU A 277 17.16 26.63 -3.29
C GLU A 277 16.94 25.45 -4.25
N MET A 278 17.57 25.48 -5.45
CA MET A 278 17.52 24.35 -6.39
C MET A 278 18.06 23.07 -5.78
N ALA A 279 19.25 23.14 -5.20
CA ALA A 279 19.89 21.99 -4.59
C ALA A 279 19.02 21.38 -3.48
N LEU A 280 18.40 22.24 -2.66
CA LEU A 280 17.48 21.82 -1.61
C LEU A 280 16.20 21.20 -2.17
N ALA A 281 15.57 21.83 -3.16
CA ALA A 281 14.37 21.32 -3.81
C ALA A 281 14.63 19.97 -4.50
N GLN A 282 15.77 19.82 -5.16
CA GLN A 282 16.18 18.56 -5.78
C GLN A 282 16.42 17.46 -4.74
N LYS A 283 17.12 17.75 -3.65
CA LYS A 283 17.33 16.80 -2.55
C LYS A 283 16.00 16.39 -1.92
N LYS A 284 15.12 17.34 -1.62
CA LYS A 284 13.78 17.08 -1.08
C LYS A 284 12.96 16.19 -2.02
N PHE A 285 12.99 16.47 -3.33
CA PHE A 285 12.30 15.68 -4.33
C PHE A 285 12.81 14.23 -4.37
N ILE A 286 14.15 14.02 -4.45
CA ILE A 286 14.75 12.67 -4.49
C ILE A 286 14.42 11.90 -3.21
N PHE A 287 14.54 12.54 -2.03
CA PHE A 287 14.26 11.92 -0.74
C PHE A 287 12.79 11.48 -0.63
N ASN A 288 11.85 12.37 -0.96
CA ASN A 288 10.42 12.05 -0.93
C ASN A 288 10.05 10.97 -1.97
N ALA A 289 10.61 11.03 -3.17
CA ALA A 289 10.42 10.00 -4.20
C ALA A 289 10.91 8.63 -3.72
N ALA A 290 12.08 8.56 -3.08
CA ALA A 290 12.62 7.33 -2.52
C ALA A 290 11.72 6.75 -1.42
N ILE A 291 11.18 7.58 -0.52
CA ILE A 291 10.21 7.17 0.51
C ILE A 291 8.95 6.58 -0.14
N VAL A 292 8.38 7.29 -1.11
CA VAL A 292 7.16 6.84 -1.82
C VAL A 292 7.38 5.49 -2.48
N ILE A 293 8.49 5.32 -3.20
CA ILE A 293 8.84 4.05 -3.87
C ILE A 293 9.03 2.93 -2.83
N SER A 294 9.71 3.21 -1.72
CA SER A 294 9.95 2.22 -0.66
C SER A 294 8.65 1.76 0.00
N ILE A 295 7.74 2.69 0.30
CA ILE A 295 6.41 2.37 0.84
C ILE A 295 5.59 1.54 -0.16
N ALA A 296 5.59 1.91 -1.44
CA ALA A 296 4.90 1.18 -2.49
C ALA A 296 5.39 -0.28 -2.59
N LEU A 297 6.72 -0.47 -2.59
CA LEU A 297 7.34 -1.79 -2.64
C LEU A 297 6.97 -2.62 -1.42
N LEU A 298 7.09 -2.04 -0.21
CA LEU A 298 6.74 -2.72 1.04
C LEU A 298 5.28 -3.17 1.06
N LEU A 299 4.35 -2.29 0.70
CA LEU A 299 2.93 -2.60 0.67
C LEU A 299 2.60 -3.67 -0.37
N THR A 300 3.21 -3.62 -1.55
CA THR A 300 3.03 -4.64 -2.59
C THR A 300 3.52 -6.01 -2.12
N LEU A 301 4.67 -6.07 -1.42
CA LEU A 301 5.19 -7.30 -0.84
C LEU A 301 4.29 -7.84 0.28
N LEU A 302 3.78 -6.98 1.16
CA LEU A 302 2.87 -7.37 2.24
C LEU A 302 1.55 -7.92 1.68
N ILE A 303 0.91 -7.23 0.74
CA ILE A 303 -0.33 -7.69 0.08
C ILE A 303 -0.08 -9.02 -0.64
N GLY A 304 0.99 -9.12 -1.42
CA GLY A 304 1.35 -10.35 -2.13
C GLY A 304 1.61 -11.54 -1.19
N SER A 305 2.25 -11.30 -0.05
CA SER A 305 2.49 -12.33 0.97
C SER A 305 1.20 -12.79 1.65
N ALA A 306 0.31 -11.85 1.99
CA ALA A 306 -0.99 -12.14 2.60
C ALA A 306 -1.88 -12.98 1.65
N ILE A 307 -1.99 -12.56 0.39
CA ILE A 307 -2.75 -13.30 -0.63
C ILE A 307 -2.18 -14.72 -0.81
N ARG A 308 -0.86 -14.89 -0.89
CA ARG A 308 -0.23 -16.21 -1.03
C ARG A 308 -0.54 -17.11 0.16
N ARG A 309 -0.47 -16.60 1.40
CA ARG A 309 -0.81 -17.38 2.61
C ARG A 309 -2.25 -17.86 2.59
N ILE A 310 -3.20 -16.96 2.33
CA ILE A 310 -4.63 -17.30 2.27
C ILE A 310 -4.90 -18.36 1.18
N LEU A 311 -4.37 -18.15 -0.04
CA LEU A 311 -4.57 -19.08 -1.14
C LEU A 311 -3.93 -20.45 -0.86
N HIS A 312 -2.78 -20.49 -0.20
CA HIS A 312 -2.13 -21.75 0.19
C HIS A 312 -2.96 -22.52 1.20
N ALA A 313 -3.44 -21.86 2.25
CA ALA A 313 -4.28 -22.47 3.28
C ALA A 313 -5.61 -23.00 2.71
N LEU A 314 -6.29 -22.21 1.87
CA LEU A 314 -7.51 -22.65 1.18
C LEU A 314 -7.28 -23.87 0.27
N ASN A 315 -6.15 -23.93 -0.42
CA ASN A 315 -5.83 -25.05 -1.29
C ASN A 315 -5.58 -26.34 -0.51
N ILE A 316 -4.94 -26.27 0.65
CA ILE A 316 -4.77 -27.42 1.56
C ILE A 316 -6.14 -27.92 2.03
N LEU A 317 -7.00 -27.01 2.47
CA LEU A 317 -8.35 -27.32 2.95
C LEU A 317 -9.17 -28.02 1.87
N LEU A 318 -9.23 -27.46 0.66
CA LEU A 318 -9.95 -28.04 -0.48
C LEU A 318 -9.44 -29.45 -0.83
N LYS A 319 -8.12 -29.62 -0.95
CA LYS A 319 -7.52 -30.92 -1.27
C LYS A 319 -7.84 -31.98 -0.22
N SER A 320 -7.79 -31.61 1.07
CA SER A 320 -8.11 -32.55 2.16
C SER A 320 -9.59 -32.95 2.15
N ILE A 321 -10.49 -32.00 1.89
CA ILE A 321 -11.93 -32.28 1.75
C ILE A 321 -12.18 -33.19 0.55
N GLU A 322 -11.61 -32.89 -0.62
CA GLU A 322 -11.74 -33.74 -1.82
C GLU A 322 -11.20 -35.15 -1.60
N TYR A 323 -10.05 -35.26 -0.91
CA TYR A 323 -9.48 -36.56 -0.56
C TYR A 323 -10.43 -37.36 0.31
N THR A 324 -10.94 -36.77 1.40
CA THR A 324 -11.89 -37.43 2.31
C THR A 324 -13.17 -37.89 1.59
N ILE A 325 -13.71 -37.05 0.69
CA ILE A 325 -14.90 -37.41 -0.09
C ILE A 325 -14.63 -38.59 -1.03
N LYS A 326 -13.49 -38.57 -1.75
CA LYS A 326 -13.15 -39.63 -2.72
C LYS A 326 -12.80 -40.96 -2.06
N THR A 327 -12.02 -40.92 -1.00
CA THR A 327 -11.52 -42.15 -0.34
C THR A 327 -12.47 -42.68 0.72
N LYS A 328 -13.41 -41.87 1.19
CA LYS A 328 -14.23 -42.13 2.38
C LYS A 328 -13.38 -42.41 3.65
N ASP A 329 -12.15 -41.95 3.64
CA ASP A 329 -11.26 -42.05 4.78
C ASP A 329 -11.50 -40.85 5.72
N PHE A 330 -12.30 -41.10 6.74
CA PHE A 330 -12.65 -40.10 7.76
C PHE A 330 -11.61 -40.02 8.88
N SER A 331 -10.54 -40.83 8.84
CA SER A 331 -9.46 -40.76 9.82
C SER A 331 -8.42 -39.69 9.52
N ASN A 332 -8.37 -39.23 8.26
CA ASN A 332 -7.42 -38.21 7.84
C ASN A 332 -7.80 -36.83 8.38
N ARG A 333 -6.87 -36.19 9.10
CA ARG A 333 -7.06 -34.85 9.72
C ARG A 333 -6.35 -33.77 8.93
N ILE A 334 -7.00 -32.61 8.80
CA ILE A 334 -6.39 -31.43 8.23
C ILE A 334 -5.38 -30.88 9.23
N LYS A 335 -4.11 -30.81 8.80
CA LYS A 335 -3.01 -30.26 9.60
C LYS A 335 -2.74 -28.81 9.16
N LEU A 336 -3.64 -27.91 9.52
CA LEU A 336 -3.50 -26.47 9.22
C LEU A 336 -3.55 -25.69 10.53
N PHE A 337 -2.39 -25.17 10.95
CA PHE A 337 -2.24 -24.37 12.17
C PHE A 337 -2.12 -22.90 11.81
N THR A 338 -3.24 -22.25 11.53
CA THR A 338 -3.30 -20.79 11.33
C THR A 338 -4.15 -20.19 12.45
N PRO A 339 -3.73 -19.04 13.06
CA PRO A 339 -4.46 -18.41 14.15
C PRO A 339 -5.60 -17.51 13.64
N ASP A 340 -6.21 -17.84 12.52
CA ASP A 340 -7.26 -17.10 11.83
C ASP A 340 -8.52 -17.96 11.62
N GLU A 341 -9.52 -17.40 10.93
CA GLU A 341 -10.79 -18.05 10.64
C GLU A 341 -10.60 -19.36 9.84
N ILE A 342 -9.53 -19.45 9.04
CA ILE A 342 -9.24 -20.67 8.26
C ILE A 342 -8.80 -21.80 9.19
N GLY A 343 -8.03 -21.48 10.21
CA GLY A 343 -7.67 -22.43 11.28
C GLY A 343 -8.91 -22.93 12.03
N VAL A 344 -9.82 -22.04 12.39
CA VAL A 344 -11.10 -22.40 13.03
C VAL A 344 -11.94 -23.33 12.13
N ILE A 345 -12.01 -23.06 10.83
CA ILE A 345 -12.70 -23.93 9.88
C ILE A 345 -12.05 -25.32 9.84
N SER A 346 -10.72 -25.39 9.80
CA SER A 346 -9.96 -26.64 9.82
C SER A 346 -10.26 -27.47 11.06
N ASP A 347 -10.24 -26.85 12.24
CA ASP A 347 -10.54 -27.50 13.52
C ASP A 347 -11.98 -28.00 13.59
N ASN A 348 -12.94 -27.19 13.16
CA ASN A 348 -14.34 -27.59 13.13
C ASN A 348 -14.60 -28.73 12.13
N PHE A 349 -13.92 -28.72 10.99
CA PHE A 349 -13.99 -29.85 10.05
C PHE A 349 -13.40 -31.11 10.66
N ASN A 350 -12.26 -31.04 11.36
CA ASN A 350 -11.68 -32.18 12.06
C ASN A 350 -12.61 -32.73 13.15
N LYS A 351 -13.32 -31.86 13.90
CA LYS A 351 -14.34 -32.27 14.87
C LYS A 351 -15.50 -33.00 14.19
N LEU A 352 -15.96 -32.51 13.03
CA LEU A 352 -16.99 -33.16 12.25
C LEU A 352 -16.56 -34.55 11.81
N LEU A 353 -15.31 -34.74 11.36
CA LEU A 353 -14.79 -36.06 10.99
C LEU A 353 -14.77 -37.01 12.17
N ILE A 354 -14.46 -36.58 13.39
CA ILE A 354 -14.52 -37.40 14.61
C ILE A 354 -15.94 -37.87 14.86
N ILE A 355 -16.94 -37.02 14.72
CA ILE A 355 -18.35 -37.35 14.90
C ILE A 355 -18.78 -38.38 13.85
N VAL A 356 -18.45 -38.17 12.58
CA VAL A 356 -18.78 -39.09 11.48
C VAL A 356 -18.14 -40.45 11.72
N GLU A 357 -16.90 -40.51 12.11
CA GLU A 357 -16.17 -41.75 12.43
C GLU A 357 -16.83 -42.52 13.58
N SER A 358 -17.26 -41.82 14.64
CA SER A 358 -17.98 -42.42 15.76
C SER A 358 -19.33 -42.97 15.37
N LEU A 359 -20.10 -42.25 14.53
CA LEU A 359 -21.40 -42.71 14.01
C LEU A 359 -21.28 -43.95 13.13
N ILE A 360 -20.22 -44.00 12.32
CA ILE A 360 -19.95 -45.20 11.50
C ILE A 360 -19.70 -46.41 12.39
N LYS A 361 -18.81 -46.26 13.41
CA LYS A 361 -18.54 -47.36 14.37
C LYS A 361 -19.78 -47.82 15.14
N GLU A 362 -20.62 -46.87 15.54
CA GLU A 362 -21.88 -47.18 16.22
C GLU A 362 -22.85 -47.93 15.30
N LYS A 363 -23.01 -47.46 14.05
CA LYS A 363 -23.80 -48.11 13.03
C LYS A 363 -23.33 -49.55 12.78
N ASP A 364 -22.02 -49.76 12.66
CA ASP A 364 -21.45 -51.09 12.45
C ASP A 364 -21.72 -51.99 13.64
N LYS A 365 -21.61 -51.50 14.87
CA LYS A 365 -21.95 -52.25 16.07
C LYS A 365 -23.41 -52.63 16.09
N LEU A 366 -24.33 -51.72 15.80
CA LEU A 366 -25.77 -52.00 15.75
C LEU A 366 -26.15 -53.01 14.63
N ALA A 367 -25.44 -52.96 13.51
CA ALA A 367 -25.66 -53.87 12.40
C ALA A 367 -25.15 -55.30 12.67
N CYS A 368 -24.14 -55.47 13.54
CA CYS A 368 -23.43 -56.72 13.75
C CYS A 368 -23.79 -57.44 15.05
N THR A 369 -24.46 -56.79 16.00
CA THR A 369 -24.81 -57.40 17.30
C THR A 369 -26.30 -57.51 17.53
N ASP A 370 -26.73 -58.48 18.33
CA ASP A 370 -28.08 -58.55 18.84
C ASP A 370 -28.27 -57.53 19.96
N VAL A 371 -29.29 -56.68 19.81
CA VAL A 371 -29.51 -55.53 20.70
C VAL A 371 -29.77 -55.92 22.15
N LEU A 372 -30.40 -57.12 22.37
CA LEU A 372 -30.74 -57.59 23.71
C LEU A 372 -29.55 -58.19 24.43
N THR A 373 -28.83 -59.08 23.76
CA THR A 373 -27.79 -59.91 24.37
C THR A 373 -26.37 -59.35 24.21
N GLY A 374 -26.15 -58.45 23.22
CA GLY A 374 -24.85 -57.84 22.94
C GLY A 374 -23.84 -58.73 22.22
N ILE A 375 -24.20 -60.04 21.97
CA ILE A 375 -23.38 -60.95 21.16
C ILE A 375 -23.63 -60.71 19.67
N TYR A 376 -22.95 -61.46 18.80
CA TYR A 376 -23.23 -61.32 17.35
C TYR A 376 -24.67 -61.68 17.04
N ASN A 377 -25.25 -60.98 16.05
CA ASN A 377 -26.52 -61.33 15.48
C ASN A 377 -26.35 -62.34 14.32
N ARG A 378 -27.47 -62.86 13.80
CA ARG A 378 -27.49 -63.80 12.68
C ARG A 378 -26.73 -63.27 11.45
N TYR A 379 -26.85 -61.96 11.14
CA TYR A 379 -26.16 -61.37 10.00
C TYR A 379 -24.64 -61.49 10.14
N LYS A 380 -24.10 -61.10 11.28
CA LYS A 380 -22.66 -61.16 11.54
C LYS A 380 -22.12 -62.57 11.64
N PHE A 381 -22.93 -63.49 12.15
CA PHE A 381 -22.60 -64.92 12.16
C PHE A 381 -22.44 -65.47 10.74
N THR A 382 -23.35 -65.14 9.83
CA THR A 382 -23.28 -65.57 8.43
C THR A 382 -22.04 -65.05 7.75
N GLU A 383 -21.71 -63.80 7.96
CA GLU A 383 -20.48 -63.19 7.44
C GLU A 383 -19.21 -63.91 7.95
N TRP A 384 -19.16 -64.22 9.25
CA TRP A 384 -18.04 -64.96 9.82
C TRP A 384 -17.99 -66.39 9.29
N PHE A 385 -19.12 -67.03 9.10
CA PHE A 385 -19.17 -68.37 8.53
C PHE A 385 -18.54 -68.41 7.15
N ASP A 386 -18.90 -67.53 6.27
CA ASP A 386 -18.35 -67.45 4.91
C ASP A 386 -16.81 -67.23 4.94
N ILE A 387 -16.31 -66.37 5.81
CA ILE A 387 -14.87 -66.11 5.97
C ILE A 387 -14.14 -67.37 6.45
N ILE A 388 -14.68 -68.04 7.46
CA ILE A 388 -14.08 -69.24 8.04
C ILE A 388 -14.15 -70.39 7.08
N LEU A 389 -15.27 -70.54 6.33
CA LEU A 389 -15.42 -71.55 5.30
C LEU A 389 -14.41 -71.43 4.18
N GLN A 390 -14.15 -70.18 3.68
CA GLN A 390 -13.13 -69.93 2.66
C GLN A 390 -11.73 -70.29 3.19
N ARG A 391 -11.44 -69.98 4.46
CA ARG A 391 -10.18 -70.35 5.11
C ARG A 391 -10.03 -71.86 5.21
N GLN A 392 -11.08 -72.54 5.66
CA GLN A 392 -11.14 -74.01 5.79
C GLN A 392 -10.96 -74.73 4.44
N GLN A 393 -11.58 -74.19 3.39
CA GLN A 393 -11.42 -74.75 2.03
C GLN A 393 -10.01 -74.59 1.49
N ARG A 394 -9.33 -73.51 1.83
CA ARG A 394 -7.97 -73.23 1.33
C ARG A 394 -6.86 -73.97 2.09
N TYR A 395 -6.98 -74.02 3.39
CA TYR A 395 -5.92 -74.55 4.26
C TYR A 395 -6.22 -75.90 4.91
N GLY A 396 -7.40 -76.39 4.69
CA GLY A 396 -7.90 -77.60 5.40
C GLY A 396 -8.22 -77.25 6.86
N GLY A 397 -8.60 -78.24 7.61
CA GLY A 397 -8.96 -78.15 9.01
C GLY A 397 -10.33 -78.68 9.32
N LYS A 398 -10.70 -78.70 10.58
CA LYS A 398 -12.01 -79.15 11.06
C LYS A 398 -12.84 -77.95 11.41
N LEU A 399 -14.16 -78.05 11.14
CA LEU A 399 -15.11 -76.98 11.45
C LEU A 399 -16.39 -77.67 11.98
N ALA A 400 -16.94 -77.19 13.06
CA ALA A 400 -18.19 -77.69 13.59
C ALA A 400 -19.13 -76.56 13.99
N LEU A 401 -20.39 -76.80 13.95
CA LEU A 401 -21.48 -75.97 14.38
C LEU A 401 -22.19 -76.52 15.56
N ILE A 402 -22.40 -75.73 16.59
CA ILE A 402 -23.28 -76.01 17.70
C ILE A 402 -24.48 -75.10 17.59
N VAL A 403 -25.68 -75.69 17.57
CA VAL A 403 -26.97 -74.97 17.68
C VAL A 403 -27.53 -75.34 19.04
N PHE A 404 -28.02 -74.40 19.79
CA PHE A 404 -28.75 -74.72 21.00
C PHE A 404 -29.93 -73.79 21.21
N ASP A 405 -30.91 -74.33 21.96
CA ASP A 405 -32.20 -73.71 22.24
C ASP A 405 -32.49 -73.85 23.74
N ILE A 406 -33.02 -72.78 24.34
CA ILE A 406 -33.30 -72.75 25.78
C ILE A 406 -34.57 -73.55 26.05
N ASP A 407 -34.42 -74.59 26.89
CA ASP A 407 -35.54 -75.50 27.22
C ASP A 407 -36.64 -74.70 27.94
N TYR A 408 -37.92 -74.95 27.47
CA TYR A 408 -39.11 -74.36 28.07
C TYR A 408 -39.12 -72.82 28.16
N PHE A 409 -38.38 -72.12 27.32
CA PHE A 409 -38.25 -70.63 27.35
C PHE A 409 -39.60 -69.93 27.24
N LYS A 410 -40.52 -70.49 26.42
CA LYS A 410 -41.88 -69.93 26.33
C LYS A 410 -42.59 -69.99 27.69
N GLN A 411 -42.45 -71.08 28.47
CA GLN A 411 -43.07 -71.19 29.79
C GLN A 411 -42.48 -70.15 30.79
N VAL A 412 -41.18 -69.82 30.64
CA VAL A 412 -40.57 -68.77 31.43
C VAL A 412 -41.21 -67.42 31.10
N ASN A 413 -41.42 -67.10 29.82
CA ASN A 413 -42.10 -65.87 29.41
C ASN A 413 -43.57 -65.84 29.89
N ASP A 414 -44.28 -66.93 29.73
CA ASP A 414 -45.72 -67.05 30.08
C ASP A 414 -45.93 -66.93 31.60
N GLN A 415 -44.98 -67.42 32.43
CA GLN A 415 -45.11 -67.49 33.88
C GLN A 415 -44.49 -66.27 34.58
N PHE A 416 -43.36 -65.71 34.08
CA PHE A 416 -42.59 -64.66 34.72
C PHE A 416 -42.54 -63.38 33.92
N GLY A 417 -43.16 -63.33 32.74
CA GLY A 417 -43.22 -62.20 31.85
C GLY A 417 -41.96 -62.03 30.97
N HIS A 418 -42.12 -61.26 29.86
CA HIS A 418 -41.03 -61.04 28.88
C HIS A 418 -39.78 -60.42 29.44
N ILE A 419 -39.88 -59.55 30.51
CA ILE A 419 -38.71 -58.97 31.17
C ILE A 419 -37.83 -60.06 31.80
N ALA A 420 -38.45 -61.09 32.39
CA ALA A 420 -37.71 -62.23 32.96
C ALA A 420 -37.07 -63.06 31.84
N GLY A 421 -37.76 -63.28 30.73
CA GLY A 421 -37.22 -63.96 29.57
C GLY A 421 -36.01 -63.22 28.98
N ASP A 422 -36.06 -61.84 28.90
CA ASP A 422 -34.97 -61.04 28.46
C ASP A 422 -33.73 -61.14 29.37
N GLN A 423 -33.95 -61.24 30.70
CA GLN A 423 -32.89 -61.48 31.65
C GLN A 423 -32.26 -62.90 31.48
N VAL A 424 -33.06 -63.91 31.20
CA VAL A 424 -32.54 -65.22 30.87
C VAL A 424 -31.68 -65.20 29.64
N LEU A 425 -32.17 -64.58 28.53
CA LEU A 425 -31.39 -64.44 27.29
C LEU A 425 -30.04 -63.75 27.52
N LYS A 426 -30.03 -62.65 28.24
CA LYS A 426 -28.79 -61.91 28.60
C LYS A 426 -27.87 -62.80 29.46
N GLY A 427 -28.40 -63.48 30.48
CA GLY A 427 -27.63 -64.35 31.35
C GLY A 427 -27.06 -65.56 30.60
N VAL A 428 -27.83 -66.20 29.73
CA VAL A 428 -27.35 -67.26 28.84
C VAL A 428 -26.22 -66.73 27.94
N ALA A 429 -26.41 -65.61 27.29
CA ALA A 429 -25.39 -65.05 26.43
C ALA A 429 -24.07 -64.76 27.20
N GLN A 430 -24.14 -64.14 28.37
CA GLN A 430 -22.99 -63.87 29.21
C GLN A 430 -22.31 -65.18 29.67
N ARG A 431 -23.07 -66.14 30.07
CA ARG A 431 -22.55 -67.43 30.52
C ARG A 431 -21.84 -68.18 29.40
N VAL A 432 -22.45 -68.30 28.27
CA VAL A 432 -21.86 -68.94 27.08
C VAL A 432 -20.62 -68.20 26.64
N GLN A 433 -20.69 -66.88 26.55
CA GLN A 433 -19.54 -66.02 26.17
C GLN A 433 -18.33 -66.24 27.09
N SER A 434 -18.51 -66.51 28.38
CA SER A 434 -17.43 -66.81 29.32
C SER A 434 -16.81 -68.20 29.14
N CYS A 435 -17.47 -69.09 28.42
CA CYS A 435 -17.04 -70.49 28.23
C CYS A 435 -16.47 -70.78 26.84
N VAL A 436 -16.79 -69.95 25.84
CA VAL A 436 -16.30 -70.09 24.46
C VAL A 436 -14.91 -69.41 24.33
N ARG A 437 -14.14 -69.85 23.35
CA ARG A 437 -12.82 -69.26 23.06
C ARG A 437 -13.01 -67.98 22.23
N THR A 438 -11.98 -67.17 22.20
CA THR A 438 -11.94 -65.96 21.37
C THR A 438 -12.01 -66.24 19.86
N THR A 439 -11.66 -67.49 19.47
CA THR A 439 -11.73 -67.97 18.09
C THR A 439 -13.11 -68.51 17.73
N ASP A 440 -13.95 -68.84 18.70
CA ASP A 440 -15.30 -69.33 18.46
C ASP A 440 -16.25 -68.17 18.17
N ILE A 441 -17.13 -68.33 17.18
CA ILE A 441 -18.06 -67.29 16.81
C ILE A 441 -19.42 -67.61 17.43
N PHE A 442 -19.80 -66.81 18.41
CA PHE A 442 -21.03 -66.97 19.15
C PHE A 442 -22.06 -65.91 18.76
N ALA A 443 -23.24 -66.34 18.38
CA ALA A 443 -24.31 -65.45 17.95
C ALA A 443 -25.70 -65.91 18.42
N ARG A 444 -26.64 -64.98 18.51
CA ARG A 444 -28.05 -65.23 18.64
C ARG A 444 -28.66 -65.39 17.25
N TRP A 445 -29.29 -66.59 16.99
CA TRP A 445 -29.85 -66.86 15.70
C TRP A 445 -31.27 -66.32 15.56
N GLY A 446 -32.05 -66.36 16.61
CA GLY A 446 -33.38 -65.78 16.71
C GLY A 446 -34.10 -66.26 17.96
N GLY A 447 -35.07 -65.51 18.49
CA GLY A 447 -35.85 -65.93 19.66
C GLY A 447 -35.00 -66.42 20.82
N GLU A 448 -35.06 -67.69 21.11
CA GLU A 448 -34.35 -68.43 22.15
C GLU A 448 -33.19 -69.30 21.62
N GLU A 449 -32.92 -69.20 20.30
CA GLU A 449 -31.94 -70.00 19.59
C GLU A 449 -30.58 -69.28 19.50
N PHE A 450 -29.50 -69.99 19.75
CA PHE A 450 -28.14 -69.56 19.70
C PHE A 450 -27.28 -70.50 18.87
N VAL A 451 -26.24 -69.94 18.26
CA VAL A 451 -25.31 -70.69 17.43
C VAL A 451 -23.87 -70.38 17.79
N ILE A 452 -23.03 -71.42 17.73
CA ILE A 452 -21.60 -71.30 17.93
C ILE A 452 -20.89 -72.02 16.79
N LEU A 453 -20.06 -71.24 16.05
CA LEU A 453 -19.15 -71.81 15.08
C LEU A 453 -17.82 -72.07 15.77
N VAL A 454 -17.33 -73.32 15.62
CA VAL A 454 -16.11 -73.81 16.27
C VAL A 454 -15.03 -74.03 15.21
N PRO A 455 -14.23 -73.06 14.84
CA PRO A 455 -13.12 -73.17 13.90
C PRO A 455 -12.07 -74.13 14.47
N GLU A 456 -11.43 -74.92 13.63
CA GLU A 456 -10.38 -75.85 13.98
C GLU A 456 -10.82 -76.92 15.01
N GLY A 457 -12.13 -76.97 15.35
CA GLY A 457 -12.74 -77.98 16.23
C GLY A 457 -13.47 -79.04 15.43
N GLY A 458 -13.07 -80.27 15.54
CA GLY A 458 -13.85 -81.41 14.95
C GLY A 458 -15.01 -81.85 15.84
N HIS A 459 -15.68 -82.85 15.40
CA HIS A 459 -16.86 -83.40 16.06
C HIS A 459 -16.73 -83.57 17.59
N GLN A 460 -15.66 -84.23 18.06
CA GLN A 460 -15.48 -84.48 19.50
C GLN A 460 -15.26 -83.18 20.30
N ALA A 461 -14.41 -82.22 19.78
CA ALA A 461 -14.18 -80.98 20.45
C ALA A 461 -15.42 -80.08 20.56
N ALA A 462 -16.30 -80.12 19.55
CA ALA A 462 -17.58 -79.40 19.58
C ALA A 462 -18.56 -80.05 20.56
N VAL A 463 -18.58 -81.37 20.64
CA VAL A 463 -19.40 -82.13 21.62
C VAL A 463 -18.92 -81.83 23.06
N ASP A 464 -17.63 -81.86 23.29
CA ASP A 464 -17.06 -81.52 24.60
C ASP A 464 -17.36 -80.05 25.01
N LEU A 465 -17.31 -79.12 24.06
CA LEU A 465 -17.70 -77.72 24.29
C LEU A 465 -19.22 -77.64 24.60
N ALA A 466 -20.05 -78.27 23.82
CA ALA A 466 -21.51 -78.27 24.02
C ALA A 466 -21.91 -78.90 25.37
N GLU A 467 -21.26 -79.97 25.82
CA GLU A 467 -21.52 -80.60 27.13
C GLU A 467 -21.05 -79.72 28.27
N ARG A 468 -19.92 -79.06 28.10
CA ARG A 468 -19.41 -78.04 29.05
C ARG A 468 -20.38 -76.86 29.18
N LEU A 469 -20.92 -76.36 28.05
CA LEU A 469 -21.90 -75.29 28.04
C LEU A 469 -23.22 -75.75 28.69
N ARG A 470 -23.72 -76.95 28.36
CA ARG A 470 -24.88 -77.51 28.98
C ARG A 470 -24.76 -77.59 30.50
N SER A 471 -23.66 -78.13 30.99
CA SER A 471 -23.38 -78.22 32.42
C SER A 471 -23.23 -76.85 33.10
N ALA A 472 -22.63 -75.93 32.37
CA ALA A 472 -22.48 -74.54 32.85
C ALA A 472 -23.81 -73.80 32.97
N MET A 473 -24.74 -74.05 32.05
CA MET A 473 -26.09 -73.51 32.11
C MET A 473 -26.94 -74.19 33.18
N GLU A 474 -26.85 -75.51 33.28
CA GLU A 474 -27.59 -76.32 34.27
C GLU A 474 -27.17 -75.89 35.73
N SER A 475 -25.95 -75.59 35.94
CA SER A 475 -25.41 -75.15 37.25
C SER A 475 -25.62 -73.66 37.57
N HIS A 476 -26.05 -72.87 36.59
CA HIS A 476 -26.19 -71.40 36.77
C HIS A 476 -27.56 -71.08 37.38
N CYS A 477 -27.57 -70.26 38.42
CA CYS A 477 -28.79 -69.75 39.04
C CYS A 477 -29.16 -68.38 38.38
N PHE A 478 -30.29 -68.31 37.70
CA PHE A 478 -30.85 -67.13 37.14
C PHE A 478 -31.75 -66.43 38.18
N ASN A 479 -31.29 -65.58 38.99
CA ASN A 479 -31.96 -64.71 39.98
C ASN A 479 -33.49 -64.97 40.13
N ASN A 480 -33.91 -65.82 41.10
CA ASN A 480 -35.30 -66.18 41.40
C ASN A 480 -36.09 -66.85 40.28
N LEU A 481 -35.47 -67.31 39.22
CA LEU A 481 -36.08 -68.04 38.16
C LEU A 481 -35.84 -69.55 38.34
N PRO A 482 -36.68 -70.43 37.78
CA PRO A 482 -36.42 -71.85 37.80
C PRO A 482 -35.11 -72.19 37.10
N LYS A 483 -34.62 -73.36 37.34
CA LYS A 483 -33.43 -73.92 36.68
C LYS A 483 -33.61 -73.89 35.16
N ILE A 484 -32.71 -73.07 34.49
CA ILE A 484 -32.73 -72.93 33.05
C ILE A 484 -31.77 -73.95 32.44
N THR A 485 -32.25 -74.79 31.53
CA THR A 485 -31.41 -75.71 30.77
C THR A 485 -31.53 -75.41 29.28
N ALA A 486 -30.66 -75.99 28.48
CA ALA A 486 -30.74 -75.93 27.04
C ALA A 486 -30.45 -77.29 26.38
N SER A 487 -31.05 -77.48 25.23
CA SER A 487 -30.79 -78.63 24.39
C SER A 487 -29.82 -78.25 23.28
N PHE A 488 -28.79 -79.02 23.07
CA PHE A 488 -27.69 -78.75 22.16
C PHE A 488 -27.63 -79.73 21.03
N GLY A 489 -27.48 -79.26 19.79
CA GLY A 489 -27.22 -80.07 18.60
C GLY A 489 -25.85 -79.73 18.02
N VAL A 490 -25.06 -80.69 17.71
CA VAL A 490 -23.71 -80.56 17.16
C VAL A 490 -23.64 -81.22 15.80
N SER A 491 -23.11 -80.51 14.82
CA SER A 491 -22.79 -81.03 13.50
C SER A 491 -21.38 -80.67 13.08
N GLU A 492 -20.66 -81.62 12.49
CA GLU A 492 -19.36 -81.36 11.88
C GLU A 492 -19.55 -81.03 10.41
N TYR A 493 -18.77 -80.04 9.93
CA TYR A 493 -18.75 -79.62 8.53
C TYR A 493 -18.30 -80.80 7.64
N ARG A 494 -19.08 -81.06 6.57
CA ARG A 494 -18.73 -82.00 5.52
C ARG A 494 -18.41 -81.27 4.23
N ILE A 495 -17.55 -81.82 3.39
CA ILE A 495 -17.19 -81.19 2.11
C ILE A 495 -18.47 -80.86 1.32
N ASN A 496 -18.54 -79.63 0.79
CA ASN A 496 -19.68 -79.04 0.09
C ASN A 496 -20.88 -78.64 0.95
N ASP A 497 -20.79 -78.67 2.29
CA ASP A 497 -21.84 -78.07 3.10
C ASP A 497 -21.95 -76.55 2.86
N THR A 498 -23.16 -76.09 2.83
CA THR A 498 -23.53 -74.70 3.01
C THR A 498 -23.90 -74.46 4.47
N LEU A 499 -24.04 -73.17 4.88
CA LEU A 499 -24.53 -72.85 6.22
C LEU A 499 -25.89 -73.52 6.48
N GLU A 500 -26.75 -73.51 5.50
CA GLU A 500 -28.11 -74.09 5.59
C GLU A 500 -28.04 -75.57 5.84
N THR A 501 -27.21 -76.37 5.12
CA THR A 501 -27.09 -77.79 5.29
C THR A 501 -26.42 -78.18 6.61
N LEU A 502 -25.40 -77.47 7.00
CA LEU A 502 -24.72 -77.64 8.28
C LEU A 502 -25.65 -77.31 9.46
N PHE A 503 -26.38 -76.17 9.34
CA PHE A 503 -27.36 -75.78 10.34
C PHE A 503 -28.52 -76.78 10.46
N ALA A 504 -29.09 -77.23 9.36
CA ALA A 504 -30.18 -78.18 9.36
C ALA A 504 -29.83 -79.48 10.11
N ARG A 505 -28.60 -80.00 9.95
CA ARG A 505 -28.13 -81.15 10.72
C ARG A 505 -27.98 -80.87 12.21
N ALA A 506 -27.45 -79.70 12.57
CA ALA A 506 -27.33 -79.31 13.96
C ALA A 506 -28.69 -79.08 14.62
N ASP A 507 -29.63 -78.46 13.88
CA ASP A 507 -31.01 -78.25 14.33
C ASP A 507 -31.78 -79.58 14.50
N GLU A 508 -31.61 -80.52 13.58
CA GLU A 508 -32.14 -81.91 13.72
C GLU A 508 -31.60 -82.60 15.00
N ALA A 509 -30.30 -82.34 15.30
CA ALA A 509 -29.70 -82.83 16.57
C ALA A 509 -30.33 -82.16 17.78
N VAL A 510 -30.62 -80.79 17.75
CA VAL A 510 -31.35 -80.13 18.84
C VAL A 510 -32.77 -80.75 19.01
N TYR A 511 -33.45 -80.99 17.91
CA TYR A 511 -34.78 -81.65 17.95
C TYR A 511 -34.70 -82.99 18.64
N HIS A 512 -33.71 -83.86 18.34
CA HIS A 512 -33.49 -85.13 19.02
C HIS A 512 -33.15 -84.97 20.51
N ALA A 513 -32.33 -83.98 20.85
CA ALA A 513 -32.02 -83.64 22.24
C ALA A 513 -33.29 -83.25 23.03
N LYS A 514 -34.16 -82.41 22.43
CA LYS A 514 -35.44 -82.00 23.04
C LYS A 514 -36.39 -83.21 23.25
N HIS A 515 -36.52 -84.09 22.25
CA HIS A 515 -37.38 -85.28 22.36
C HIS A 515 -36.83 -86.35 23.27
N ALA A 516 -35.57 -86.50 23.42
CA ALA A 516 -34.95 -87.48 24.33
C ALA A 516 -34.99 -87.07 25.81
N GLY A 517 -35.62 -85.91 26.17
CA GLY A 517 -35.83 -85.46 27.54
C GLY A 517 -35.12 -84.18 27.91
N ARG A 518 -34.64 -83.36 26.88
CA ARG A 518 -34.00 -82.07 27.02
C ARG A 518 -32.70 -82.11 27.81
N ASN A 519 -32.11 -80.89 28.10
CA ASN A 519 -30.90 -80.72 28.89
C ASN A 519 -29.79 -81.73 28.53
N ARG A 520 -29.51 -81.86 27.25
CA ARG A 520 -28.51 -82.78 26.70
C ARG A 520 -27.91 -82.36 25.40
N VAL A 521 -26.83 -82.98 25.06
CA VAL A 521 -26.14 -82.78 23.78
C VAL A 521 -26.50 -83.98 22.87
N PHE A 522 -26.82 -83.67 21.63
CA PHE A 522 -26.98 -84.67 20.55
C PHE A 522 -26.04 -84.26 19.40
N ALA A 523 -25.34 -85.20 18.79
CA ALA A 523 -24.37 -84.91 17.75
C ALA A 523 -24.55 -85.81 16.54
N VAL A 524 -24.40 -85.20 15.33
CA VAL A 524 -24.64 -85.91 14.05
C VAL A 524 -23.42 -85.78 13.14
#